data_e2140abfeb7aa433712b2a6143ec712d
#
_entry.id   e2140abfeb7aa433712b2a6143ec712d
#
_cell.length_a   1.000
_cell.length_b   1.000
_cell.length_c   1.000
_cell.angle_alpha   90.00
_cell.angle_beta   90.00
_cell.angle_gamma   90.00
#
_symmetry.space_group_name_H-M   'P 1'
#
loop_
_entity.id
_entity.type
_entity.pdbx_description
1 polymer ?
#
loop_
_entity_poly.entity_id
_entity_poly.type
_entity_poly.pdbx_seq_one_letter_code
_entity_poly.pdbx_strand_id
1 'polypeptide(L)'
;MRFSTYSAESGGGAGKVHKRKAIKKLKSLVLSPKMEVEPFNEKLEQLLTSPRTPAGVDCREKTFGGVVCDVLSPEVMASNRLILYIHGGGFIAGSRSSWRSFCSSFASEASTQLILPEYRLAPQHPYPAALDDIQLVFRDILERRVRPHNNETQIILAADGSGASLALALVQTLTEELRQRISSIILISPWLDMNPQSENLAHKKSFDGVLSVETLLRCAKYYTEEENLAKPLISPLYVEQFNLKSFPPVYIQCGTEEITLEGNQAFQQKLEAQGIPCTLDLWPEMMFMFQMAHEYLPQAHFAIHRIGQYIQKLNKTLDQETE
;
A
#
# COMPACT_ATOMS: atom_id res chain seq x y z
N MET A 1 -5.04 -21.52 -8.82
CA MET A 1 -4.44 -22.39 -7.78
C MET A 1 -5.02 -22.00 -6.43
N ARG A 2 -5.75 -22.87 -5.76
CA ARG A 2 -6.30 -22.61 -4.42
C ARG A 2 -5.13 -22.64 -3.43
N PHE A 3 -4.80 -21.51 -2.83
CA PHE A 3 -3.85 -21.46 -1.73
C PHE A 3 -4.50 -22.02 -0.47
N SER A 4 -3.81 -22.97 0.17
CA SER A 4 -4.21 -23.63 1.41
C SER A 4 -4.45 -22.57 2.50
N THR A 5 -5.65 -22.55 3.05
CA THR A 5 -5.99 -21.83 4.27
C THR A 5 -5.12 -22.37 5.40
N TYR A 6 -4.22 -21.54 5.90
CA TYR A 6 -3.48 -21.84 7.11
C TYR A 6 -4.45 -21.71 8.30
N SER A 7 -4.97 -22.83 8.77
CA SER A 7 -5.67 -22.89 10.05
C SER A 7 -4.64 -22.79 11.17
N ALA A 8 -4.38 -21.59 11.65
CA ALA A 8 -3.70 -21.44 12.92
C ALA A 8 -4.67 -21.89 14.01
N GLU A 9 -4.35 -22.99 14.70
CA GLU A 9 -5.02 -23.37 15.94
C GLU A 9 -5.05 -22.14 16.86
N SER A 10 -6.26 -21.74 17.24
CA SER A 10 -6.51 -20.65 18.18
C SER A 10 -5.95 -21.07 19.55
N GLY A 11 -4.67 -20.79 19.77
CA GLY A 11 -4.00 -20.99 21.03
C GLY A 11 -4.69 -20.16 22.12
N GLY A 12 -4.91 -20.81 23.28
CA GLY A 12 -5.58 -20.26 24.45
C GLY A 12 -5.06 -18.88 24.89
N GLY A 13 -5.48 -18.36 26.02
CA GLY A 13 -5.27 -17.02 26.57
C GLY A 13 -4.12 -16.14 26.08
N ALA A 14 -2.95 -16.70 25.75
CA ALA A 14 -1.80 -15.98 25.21
C ALA A 14 -2.06 -15.35 23.82
N GLY A 15 -2.74 -16.04 22.91
CA GLY A 15 -3.08 -15.52 21.58
C GLY A 15 -4.02 -14.32 21.68
N LYS A 16 -4.99 -14.32 22.60
CA LYS A 16 -5.90 -13.19 22.84
C LYS A 16 -5.17 -11.97 23.38
N VAL A 17 -4.14 -12.16 24.23
CA VAL A 17 -3.33 -11.07 24.78
C VAL A 17 -2.50 -10.40 23.67
N HIS A 18 -1.89 -11.17 22.78
CA HIS A 18 -1.10 -10.67 21.67
C HIS A 18 -1.98 -9.90 20.67
N LYS A 19 -3.15 -10.43 20.30
CA LYS A 19 -4.12 -9.74 19.43
C LYS A 19 -4.57 -8.39 20.02
N ARG A 20 -4.82 -8.32 21.36
CA ARG A 20 -5.15 -7.04 22.03
C ARG A 20 -4.00 -6.02 21.97
N LYS A 21 -2.74 -6.46 22.14
CA LYS A 21 -1.57 -5.58 22.00
C LYS A 21 -1.40 -5.09 20.58
N ALA A 22 -1.58 -5.96 19.59
CA ALA A 22 -1.57 -5.59 18.18
C ALA A 22 -2.63 -4.52 17.86
N ILE A 23 -3.89 -4.75 18.26
CA ILE A 23 -4.98 -3.78 18.08
C ILE A 23 -4.63 -2.45 18.74
N LYS A 24 -4.08 -2.46 19.96
CA LYS A 24 -3.68 -1.21 20.65
C LYS A 24 -2.61 -0.45 19.88
N LYS A 25 -1.59 -1.16 19.36
CA LYS A 25 -0.55 -0.56 18.49
C LYS A 25 -1.18 0.01 17.22
N LEU A 26 -1.94 -0.78 16.47
CA LEU A 26 -2.54 -0.36 15.21
C LEU A 26 -3.49 0.84 15.37
N LYS A 27 -4.28 0.89 16.45
CA LYS A 27 -5.09 2.08 16.80
C LYS A 27 -4.26 3.35 16.97
N SER A 28 -3.04 3.24 17.45
CA SER A 28 -2.18 4.42 17.62
C SER A 28 -1.62 4.95 16.29
N LEU A 29 -1.73 4.16 15.21
CA LEU A 29 -1.32 4.52 13.85
C LEU A 29 -2.46 5.12 13.00
N VAL A 30 -3.66 5.24 13.58
CA VAL A 30 -4.85 5.73 12.92
C VAL A 30 -5.36 6.99 13.63
N LEU A 31 -5.80 7.99 12.87
CA LEU A 31 -6.36 9.22 13.42
C LEU A 31 -7.58 8.90 14.30
N SER A 32 -7.52 9.27 15.56
CA SER A 32 -8.69 9.18 16.44
C SER A 32 -9.72 10.26 16.08
N PRO A 33 -11.04 9.99 16.15
CA PRO A 33 -12.07 10.98 15.87
C PRO A 33 -11.96 12.27 16.71
N LYS A 34 -11.31 12.20 17.87
CA LYS A 34 -11.16 13.33 18.81
C LYS A 34 -9.78 14.03 18.76
N MET A 35 -8.87 13.58 17.90
CA MET A 35 -7.53 14.13 17.81
C MET A 35 -7.38 15.00 16.55
N GLU A 36 -6.71 16.13 16.67
CA GLU A 36 -6.37 16.97 15.52
C GLU A 36 -5.20 16.37 14.71
N VAL A 37 -5.03 16.81 13.46
CA VAL A 37 -4.08 16.22 12.51
C VAL A 37 -2.64 16.43 12.94
N GLU A 38 -2.28 17.65 13.33
CA GLU A 38 -0.90 17.98 13.75
C GLU A 38 -0.44 17.16 14.96
N PRO A 39 -1.16 17.12 16.10
CA PRO A 39 -0.79 16.26 17.23
C PRO A 39 -0.79 14.77 16.89
N PHE A 40 -1.62 14.35 15.94
CA PHE A 40 -1.59 12.97 15.45
C PHE A 40 -0.32 12.67 14.69
N ASN A 41 0.11 13.57 13.78
CA ASN A 41 1.34 13.40 13.00
C ASN A 41 2.57 13.37 13.90
N GLU A 42 2.70 14.28 14.86
CA GLU A 42 3.79 14.29 15.83
C GLU A 42 3.86 12.94 16.60
N LYS A 43 2.71 12.45 17.06
CA LYS A 43 2.63 11.17 17.75
C LYS A 43 3.00 9.99 16.84
N LEU A 44 2.54 9.99 15.60
CA LEU A 44 2.83 8.93 14.62
C LEU A 44 4.34 8.87 14.33
N GLU A 45 4.96 10.01 14.09
CA GLU A 45 6.42 10.11 13.91
C GLU A 45 7.19 9.59 15.13
N GLN A 46 6.80 9.97 16.33
CA GLN A 46 7.44 9.48 17.56
C GLN A 46 7.31 7.96 17.72
N LEU A 47 6.19 7.37 17.29
CA LEU A 47 5.93 5.93 17.44
C LEU A 47 6.62 5.07 16.40
N LEU A 48 6.71 5.56 15.16
CA LEU A 48 7.17 4.77 14.02
C LEU A 48 8.61 5.08 13.60
N THR A 49 9.08 6.30 13.83
CA THR A 49 10.46 6.65 13.47
C THR A 49 11.45 5.89 14.33
N SER A 50 12.23 5.02 13.69
CA SER A 50 13.35 4.34 14.32
C SER A 50 14.65 5.01 13.88
N PRO A 51 15.58 5.29 14.80
CA PRO A 51 16.90 5.83 14.45
C PRO A 51 17.76 4.82 13.70
N ARG A 52 17.34 3.55 13.66
CA ARG A 52 18.09 2.46 13.00
C ARG A 52 17.25 1.86 11.89
N THR A 53 17.85 1.71 10.71
CA THR A 53 17.34 0.83 9.66
C THR A 53 17.47 -0.62 10.14
N PRO A 54 16.52 -1.51 9.83
CA PRO A 54 16.69 -2.93 10.07
C PRO A 54 18.01 -3.44 9.48
N ALA A 55 18.65 -4.41 10.16
CA ALA A 55 19.89 -5.00 9.69
C ALA A 55 19.70 -5.60 8.28
N GLY A 56 20.72 -5.49 7.43
CA GLY A 56 20.70 -6.04 6.08
C GLY A 56 20.01 -5.15 5.02
N VAL A 57 19.67 -3.90 5.35
CA VAL A 57 19.12 -2.93 4.39
C VAL A 57 19.88 -1.61 4.46
N ASP A 58 20.51 -1.21 3.36
CA ASP A 58 21.09 0.14 3.20
C ASP A 58 20.00 1.14 2.87
N CYS A 59 20.01 2.30 3.53
CA CYS A 59 19.07 3.39 3.31
C CYS A 59 19.82 4.65 2.86
N ARG A 60 19.52 5.13 1.65
CA ARG A 60 20.08 6.37 1.11
C ARG A 60 19.00 7.33 0.72
N GLU A 61 19.18 8.59 1.12
CA GLU A 61 18.33 9.66 0.64
C GLU A 61 18.69 10.05 -0.80
N LYS A 62 17.68 10.17 -1.66
CA LYS A 62 17.79 10.68 -3.03
C LYS A 62 16.56 11.50 -3.38
N THR A 63 16.73 12.43 -4.31
CA THR A 63 15.62 13.23 -4.85
C THR A 63 15.24 12.72 -6.22
N PHE A 64 13.94 12.48 -6.44
CA PHE A 64 13.35 12.11 -7.74
C PHE A 64 12.22 13.09 -8.06
N GLY A 65 12.26 13.73 -9.22
CA GLY A 65 11.24 14.70 -9.63
C GLY A 65 11.07 15.87 -8.67
N GLY A 66 12.12 16.24 -7.91
CA GLY A 66 12.05 17.26 -6.86
C GLY A 66 11.57 16.76 -5.50
N VAL A 67 11.11 15.51 -5.40
CA VAL A 67 10.63 14.89 -4.15
C VAL A 67 11.75 14.09 -3.50
N VAL A 68 11.96 14.30 -2.20
CA VAL A 68 12.94 13.54 -1.41
C VAL A 68 12.41 12.13 -1.17
N CYS A 69 13.26 11.13 -1.37
CA CYS A 69 12.89 9.72 -1.22
C CYS A 69 13.94 8.96 -0.42
N ASP A 70 13.54 7.95 0.33
CA ASP A 70 14.45 6.91 0.80
C ASP A 70 14.60 5.84 -0.28
N VAL A 71 15.84 5.45 -0.56
CA VAL A 71 16.19 4.30 -1.40
C VAL A 71 16.68 3.20 -0.49
N LEU A 72 15.84 2.19 -0.31
CA LEU A 72 16.09 1.03 0.55
C LEU A 72 16.64 -0.11 -0.30
N SER A 73 17.87 -0.51 -0.03
CA SER A 73 18.57 -1.55 -0.80
C SER A 73 18.91 -2.72 0.13
N PRO A 74 18.22 -3.88 -0.01
CA PRO A 74 18.60 -5.08 0.73
C PRO A 74 19.97 -5.61 0.27
N GLU A 75 20.71 -6.26 1.18
CA GLU A 75 22.02 -6.87 0.86
C GLU A 75 21.92 -7.91 -0.26
N VAL A 76 20.82 -8.67 -0.28
CA VAL A 76 20.53 -9.64 -1.34
C VAL A 76 19.49 -9.05 -2.28
N MET A 77 19.88 -8.77 -3.50
CA MET A 77 19.00 -8.33 -4.58
C MET A 77 18.87 -9.43 -5.63
N ALA A 78 17.65 -9.90 -5.85
CA ALA A 78 17.33 -10.98 -6.79
C ALA A 78 16.73 -10.49 -8.11
N SER A 79 16.64 -9.16 -8.34
CA SER A 79 15.88 -8.62 -9.47
C SER A 79 16.40 -7.27 -9.95
N ASN A 80 16.22 -7.01 -11.25
CA ASN A 80 16.39 -5.69 -11.87
C ASN A 80 15.13 -4.81 -11.71
N ARG A 81 14.05 -5.33 -11.12
CA ARG A 81 12.84 -4.56 -10.80
C ARG A 81 13.10 -3.61 -9.64
N LEU A 82 12.20 -2.64 -9.52
CA LEU A 82 12.20 -1.65 -8.47
C LEU A 82 10.81 -1.59 -7.86
N ILE A 83 10.72 -1.48 -6.55
CA ILE A 83 9.46 -1.19 -5.87
C ILE A 83 9.35 0.32 -5.67
N LEU A 84 8.27 0.94 -6.17
CA LEU A 84 7.84 2.27 -5.74
C LEU A 84 6.74 2.06 -4.71
N TYR A 85 7.02 2.43 -3.46
CA TYR A 85 6.08 2.25 -2.35
C TYR A 85 5.40 3.56 -1.98
N ILE A 86 4.06 3.58 -2.01
CA ILE A 86 3.24 4.73 -1.65
C ILE A 86 2.57 4.42 -0.31
N HIS A 87 3.04 5.09 0.74
CA HIS A 87 2.58 4.80 2.10
C HIS A 87 1.12 5.24 2.35
N GLY A 88 0.50 4.67 3.37
CA GLY A 88 -0.82 5.05 3.86
C GLY A 88 -0.80 6.28 4.77
N GLY A 89 -1.76 6.35 5.69
CA GLY A 89 -1.89 7.46 6.65
C GLY A 89 -3.09 8.36 6.41
N GLY A 90 -4.08 7.92 5.62
CA GLY A 90 -5.33 8.66 5.37
C GLY A 90 -5.13 9.95 4.56
N PHE A 91 -4.07 10.07 3.77
CA PHE A 91 -3.63 11.27 3.03
C PHE A 91 -3.16 12.43 3.90
N ILE A 92 -3.24 12.32 5.23
CA ILE A 92 -3.02 13.40 6.20
C ILE A 92 -1.81 13.17 7.09
N ALA A 93 -1.25 11.96 7.06
CA ALA A 93 -0.20 11.52 7.97
C ALA A 93 0.75 10.52 7.30
N GLY A 94 1.87 10.28 7.98
CA GLY A 94 2.92 9.40 7.51
C GLY A 94 4.06 10.16 6.83
N SER A 95 5.20 9.52 6.80
CA SER A 95 6.41 10.03 6.17
C SER A 95 7.29 8.86 5.73
N ARG A 96 8.32 9.14 4.95
CA ARG A 96 9.36 8.16 4.66
C ARG A 96 10.06 7.66 5.94
N SER A 97 10.23 8.50 6.95
CA SER A 97 10.87 8.10 8.20
C SER A 97 10.00 7.17 9.03
N SER A 98 8.69 7.41 9.11
CA SER A 98 7.75 6.57 9.85
C SER A 98 7.49 5.22 9.16
N TRP A 99 7.50 5.15 7.83
CA TRP A 99 7.34 3.88 7.07
C TRP A 99 8.64 3.14 6.78
N ARG A 100 9.80 3.76 7.01
CA ARG A 100 11.12 3.18 6.70
C ARG A 100 11.33 1.77 7.25
N SER A 101 10.99 1.53 8.51
CA SER A 101 11.18 0.20 9.13
C SER A 101 10.33 -0.87 8.46
N PHE A 102 9.06 -0.58 8.19
CA PHE A 102 8.15 -1.49 7.48
C PHE A 102 8.62 -1.75 6.06
N CYS A 103 8.94 -0.68 5.32
CA CYS A 103 9.42 -0.77 3.93
C CYS A 103 10.78 -1.47 3.81
N SER A 104 11.66 -1.35 4.82
CA SER A 104 12.90 -2.11 4.86
C SER A 104 12.66 -3.61 4.99
N SER A 105 11.76 -4.03 5.87
CA SER A 105 11.35 -5.44 5.98
C SER A 105 10.71 -5.94 4.69
N PHE A 106 9.87 -5.11 4.06
CA PHE A 106 9.25 -5.42 2.78
C PHE A 106 10.29 -5.60 1.66
N ALA A 107 11.25 -4.67 1.54
CA ALA A 107 12.32 -4.73 0.56
C ALA A 107 13.19 -5.98 0.74
N SER A 108 13.51 -6.34 2.01
CA SER A 108 14.27 -7.52 2.37
C SER A 108 13.56 -8.81 1.95
N GLU A 109 12.29 -8.97 2.31
CA GLU A 109 11.49 -10.16 1.94
C GLU A 109 11.29 -10.27 0.42
N ALA A 110 11.18 -9.14 -0.27
CA ALA A 110 11.09 -9.09 -1.72
C ALA A 110 12.44 -9.29 -2.43
N SER A 111 13.57 -9.18 -1.73
CA SER A 111 14.93 -9.12 -2.29
C SER A 111 15.03 -8.11 -3.44
N THR A 112 14.39 -6.94 -3.28
CA THR A 112 14.21 -5.94 -4.34
C THR A 112 14.37 -4.54 -3.76
N GLN A 113 15.09 -3.66 -4.48
CA GLN A 113 15.25 -2.26 -4.09
C GLN A 113 13.90 -1.54 -4.04
N LEU A 114 13.70 -0.72 -3.01
CA LEU A 114 12.46 0.02 -2.79
C LEU A 114 12.74 1.52 -2.70
N ILE A 115 11.91 2.32 -3.37
CA ILE A 115 11.87 3.78 -3.26
C ILE A 115 10.62 4.19 -2.49
N LEU A 116 10.81 4.97 -1.42
CA LEU A 116 9.77 5.48 -0.55
C LEU A 116 9.78 7.02 -0.60
N PRO A 117 8.84 7.66 -1.31
CA PRO A 117 8.80 9.12 -1.46
C PRO A 117 8.20 9.82 -0.24
N GLU A 118 8.69 11.05 0.04
CA GLU A 118 8.11 12.03 0.94
C GLU A 118 7.15 12.93 0.16
N TYR A 119 5.96 12.43 -0.15
CA TYR A 119 4.96 13.20 -0.90
C TYR A 119 4.16 14.12 0.02
N ARG A 120 3.66 15.22 -0.52
CA ARG A 120 2.90 16.24 0.21
C ARG A 120 1.56 15.71 0.71
N LEU A 121 1.16 16.11 1.93
CA LEU A 121 -0.01 15.63 2.63
C LEU A 121 -1.04 16.74 2.86
N ALA A 122 -2.31 16.35 2.89
CA ALA A 122 -3.41 17.16 3.38
C ALA A 122 -3.33 17.31 4.92
N PRO A 123 -3.94 18.32 5.52
CA PRO A 123 -4.71 19.40 4.88
C PRO A 123 -3.86 20.51 4.26
N GLN A 124 -2.55 20.59 4.53
CA GLN A 124 -1.67 21.65 4.02
C GLN A 124 -1.58 21.61 2.48
N HIS A 125 -1.60 20.40 1.93
CA HIS A 125 -1.55 20.16 0.49
C HIS A 125 -2.63 19.13 0.09
N PRO A 126 -3.90 19.57 -0.11
CA PRO A 126 -4.98 18.68 -0.51
C PRO A 126 -4.79 18.13 -1.93
N TYR A 127 -5.71 17.27 -2.36
CA TYR A 127 -5.74 16.78 -3.72
C TYR A 127 -5.63 17.93 -4.74
N PRO A 128 -4.78 17.81 -5.81
CA PRO A 128 -4.06 16.61 -6.23
C PRO A 128 -2.58 16.51 -5.79
N ALA A 129 -2.09 17.32 -4.83
CA ALA A 129 -0.69 17.51 -4.54
C ALA A 129 0.12 16.21 -4.34
N ALA A 130 -0.42 15.26 -3.57
CA ALA A 130 0.21 13.95 -3.37
C ALA A 130 0.35 13.16 -4.68
N LEU A 131 -0.67 13.17 -5.51
CA LEU A 131 -0.66 12.49 -6.82
C LEU A 131 0.36 13.12 -7.76
N ASP A 132 0.45 14.44 -7.79
CA ASP A 132 1.44 15.17 -8.61
C ASP A 132 2.87 14.79 -8.22
N ASP A 133 3.16 14.74 -6.93
CA ASP A 133 4.48 14.34 -6.43
C ASP A 133 4.83 12.91 -6.83
N ILE A 134 3.89 11.99 -6.68
CA ILE A 134 4.09 10.58 -7.04
C ILE A 134 4.32 10.43 -8.57
N GLN A 135 3.61 11.19 -9.38
CA GLN A 135 3.82 11.20 -10.84
C GLN A 135 5.22 11.69 -11.22
N LEU A 136 5.70 12.77 -10.57
CA LEU A 136 7.04 13.29 -10.78
C LEU A 136 8.12 12.27 -10.40
N VAL A 137 7.95 11.61 -9.24
CA VAL A 137 8.86 10.54 -8.80
C VAL A 137 8.88 9.38 -9.79
N PHE A 138 7.70 8.90 -10.21
CA PHE A 138 7.59 7.79 -11.16
C PHE A 138 8.28 8.07 -12.49
N ARG A 139 8.05 9.26 -13.07
CA ARG A 139 8.68 9.68 -14.33
C ARG A 139 10.19 9.78 -14.21
N ASP A 140 10.70 10.45 -13.16
CA ASP A 140 12.14 10.64 -12.95
C ASP A 140 12.86 9.29 -12.69
N ILE A 141 12.23 8.33 -12.00
CA ILE A 141 12.77 6.97 -11.86
C ILE A 141 12.98 6.33 -13.22
N LEU A 142 12.00 6.42 -14.12
CA LEU A 142 12.11 5.83 -15.45
C LEU A 142 13.17 6.52 -16.30
N GLU A 143 13.20 7.85 -16.30
CA GLU A 143 14.19 8.64 -17.07
C GLU A 143 15.64 8.35 -16.65
N ARG A 144 15.92 8.27 -15.35
CA ARG A 144 17.27 8.00 -14.83
C ARG A 144 17.75 6.57 -15.02
N ARG A 145 16.83 5.63 -15.18
CA ARG A 145 17.11 4.21 -15.33
C ARG A 145 17.03 3.70 -16.76
N VAL A 146 16.85 4.57 -17.75
CA VAL A 146 17.04 4.21 -19.16
C VAL A 146 18.50 3.86 -19.38
N ARG A 147 18.83 2.56 -19.30
CA ARG A 147 20.15 2.04 -19.66
C ARG A 147 20.20 1.85 -21.18
N PRO A 148 21.35 2.12 -21.83
CA PRO A 148 21.48 2.02 -23.29
C PRO A 148 21.35 0.59 -23.84
N HIS A 149 21.24 -0.45 -23.01
CA HIS A 149 21.20 -1.85 -23.43
C HIS A 149 19.99 -2.58 -22.81
N ASN A 150 18.98 -2.73 -23.59
CA ASN A 150 17.84 -3.69 -23.65
C ASN A 150 17.12 -4.20 -22.37
N ASN A 151 17.46 -3.83 -21.15
CA ASN A 151 16.65 -4.20 -19.97
C ASN A 151 15.94 -2.98 -19.43
N GLU A 152 14.72 -2.75 -19.94
CA GLU A 152 13.82 -1.72 -19.43
C GLU A 152 13.46 -1.99 -17.97
N THR A 153 13.79 -1.05 -17.08
CA THR A 153 13.43 -1.15 -15.66
C THR A 153 11.93 -1.32 -15.52
N GLN A 154 11.51 -2.41 -14.88
CA GLN A 154 10.12 -2.67 -14.51
C GLN A 154 9.88 -2.23 -13.08
N ILE A 155 8.76 -1.56 -12.84
CA ILE A 155 8.35 -1.07 -11.53
C ILE A 155 7.26 -1.99 -10.95
N ILE A 156 7.42 -2.38 -9.70
CA ILE A 156 6.34 -2.91 -8.88
C ILE A 156 5.79 -1.74 -8.08
N LEU A 157 4.52 -1.42 -8.29
CA LEU A 157 3.85 -0.36 -7.55
C LEU A 157 3.22 -0.96 -6.30
N ALA A 158 3.74 -0.64 -5.11
CA ALA A 158 3.23 -1.14 -3.84
C ALA A 158 2.66 -0.01 -3.00
N ALA A 159 1.59 -0.29 -2.24
CA ALA A 159 0.95 0.72 -1.41
C ALA A 159 0.13 0.10 -0.28
N ASP A 160 -0.11 0.87 0.78
CA ASP A 160 -1.01 0.51 1.87
C ASP A 160 -2.10 1.56 2.10
N GLY A 161 -3.23 1.14 2.66
CA GLY A 161 -4.31 2.03 3.08
C GLY A 161 -4.75 3.04 2.00
N SER A 162 -4.63 4.32 2.31
CA SER A 162 -4.93 5.43 1.39
C SER A 162 -3.91 5.57 0.25
N GLY A 163 -2.67 5.13 0.45
CA GLY A 163 -1.66 5.07 -0.59
C GLY A 163 -2.09 4.20 -1.78
N ALA A 164 -2.94 3.20 -1.53
CA ALA A 164 -3.50 2.35 -2.58
C ALA A 164 -4.35 3.13 -3.59
N SER A 165 -5.16 4.09 -3.13
CA SER A 165 -5.92 4.95 -4.02
C SER A 165 -5.01 5.86 -4.84
N LEU A 166 -3.92 6.39 -4.25
CA LEU A 166 -2.91 7.17 -4.98
C LEU A 166 -2.19 6.32 -6.03
N ALA A 167 -1.84 5.07 -5.71
CA ALA A 167 -1.22 4.13 -6.64
C ALA A 167 -2.13 3.86 -7.85
N LEU A 168 -3.39 3.59 -7.62
CA LEU A 168 -4.36 3.36 -8.69
C LEU A 168 -4.70 4.63 -9.47
N ALA A 169 -4.71 5.81 -8.83
CA ALA A 169 -4.84 7.09 -9.50
C ALA A 169 -3.63 7.36 -10.43
N LEU A 170 -2.40 7.09 -9.96
CA LEU A 170 -1.22 7.15 -10.81
C LEU A 170 -1.41 6.31 -12.07
N VAL A 171 -1.76 5.03 -11.95
CA VAL A 171 -1.94 4.11 -13.09
C VAL A 171 -2.97 4.63 -14.09
N GLN A 172 -4.07 5.24 -13.62
CA GLN A 172 -5.11 5.81 -14.46
C GLN A 172 -4.62 7.03 -15.26
N THR A 173 -3.69 7.81 -14.72
CA THR A 173 -3.17 9.03 -15.36
C THR A 173 -2.01 8.78 -16.33
N LEU A 174 -1.44 7.58 -16.33
CA LEU A 174 -0.32 7.23 -17.20
C LEU A 174 -0.77 6.93 -18.64
N THR A 175 0.10 7.21 -19.61
CA THR A 175 -0.02 6.70 -20.97
C THR A 175 0.13 5.19 -21.00
N GLU A 176 -0.32 4.53 -22.08
CA GLU A 176 -0.16 3.07 -22.24
C GLU A 176 1.30 2.63 -22.13
N GLU A 177 2.21 3.36 -22.79
CA GLU A 177 3.64 3.12 -22.76
C GLU A 177 4.21 3.14 -21.32
N LEU A 178 3.82 4.12 -20.52
CA LEU A 178 4.28 4.22 -19.14
C LEU A 178 3.65 3.16 -18.24
N ARG A 179 2.38 2.78 -18.48
CA ARG A 179 1.75 1.68 -17.73
C ARG A 179 2.43 0.33 -17.96
N GLN A 180 2.90 0.05 -19.17
CA GLN A 180 3.65 -1.17 -19.50
C GLN A 180 4.96 -1.30 -18.71
N ARG A 181 5.44 -0.19 -18.10
CA ARG A 181 6.58 -0.20 -17.19
C ARG A 181 6.24 -0.68 -15.78
N ILE A 182 4.95 -0.91 -15.48
CA ILE A 182 4.48 -1.43 -14.21
C ILE A 182 4.21 -2.93 -14.36
N SER A 183 5.02 -3.76 -13.72
CA SER A 183 4.90 -5.22 -13.81
C SER A 183 3.81 -5.80 -12.90
N SER A 184 3.49 -5.13 -11.80
CA SER A 184 2.42 -5.51 -10.88
C SER A 184 2.07 -4.38 -9.92
N ILE A 185 0.84 -4.41 -9.39
CA ILE A 185 0.36 -3.54 -8.31
C ILE A 185 0.11 -4.39 -7.07
N ILE A 186 0.67 -3.99 -5.93
CA ILE A 186 0.52 -4.68 -4.64
C ILE A 186 -0.16 -3.73 -3.66
N LEU A 187 -1.33 -4.11 -3.17
CA LEU A 187 -2.15 -3.29 -2.27
C LEU A 187 -2.34 -4.00 -0.94
N ILE A 188 -1.95 -3.34 0.15
CA ILE A 188 -2.05 -3.85 1.53
C ILE A 188 -3.17 -3.11 2.24
N SER A 189 -4.20 -3.83 2.70
CA SER A 189 -5.36 -3.26 3.38
C SER A 189 -5.89 -1.99 2.68
N PRO A 190 -6.14 -2.02 1.34
CA PRO A 190 -6.40 -0.81 0.57
C PRO A 190 -7.73 -0.16 0.94
N TRP A 191 -7.73 1.19 0.96
CA TRP A 191 -8.93 2.00 1.06
C TRP A 191 -9.23 2.60 -0.32
N LEU A 192 -10.26 2.06 -1.01
CA LEU A 192 -10.57 2.33 -2.41
C LEU A 192 -11.89 3.06 -2.64
N ASP A 193 -12.62 3.35 -1.56
CA ASP A 193 -13.95 3.95 -1.59
C ASP A 193 -14.07 5.02 -0.51
N MET A 194 -14.10 6.28 -0.92
CA MET A 194 -14.20 7.44 -0.03
C MET A 194 -15.59 8.07 -0.03
N ASN A 195 -16.52 7.49 -0.78
CA ASN A 195 -17.88 7.99 -0.87
C ASN A 195 -18.66 7.70 0.42
N PRO A 196 -19.12 8.73 1.15
CA PRO A 196 -19.88 8.51 2.39
C PRO A 196 -21.23 7.83 2.19
N GLN A 197 -21.74 7.82 0.95
CA GLN A 197 -23.01 7.18 0.58
C GLN A 197 -22.80 5.76 0.03
N SER A 198 -21.57 5.23 0.10
CA SER A 198 -21.26 3.89 -0.40
C SER A 198 -21.96 2.80 0.41
N GLU A 199 -22.60 1.88 -0.28
CA GLU A 199 -23.16 0.67 0.33
C GLU A 199 -22.06 -0.19 1.00
N ASN A 200 -20.85 -0.19 0.47
CA ASN A 200 -19.71 -0.91 1.05
C ASN A 200 -19.29 -0.39 2.43
N LEU A 201 -19.61 0.87 2.76
CA LEU A 201 -19.36 1.47 4.07
C LEU A 201 -20.58 1.50 4.97
N ALA A 202 -21.81 1.59 4.39
CA ALA A 202 -23.04 1.84 5.13
C ALA A 202 -23.58 0.63 5.91
N HIS A 203 -23.28 -0.59 5.48
CA HIS A 203 -23.89 -1.83 6.02
C HIS A 203 -23.03 -2.57 7.04
N LYS A 204 -21.82 -2.09 7.34
CA LYS A 204 -20.90 -2.79 8.23
C LYS A 204 -20.72 -2.20 9.59
N LYS A 205 -20.12 -3.01 10.46
CA LYS A 205 -19.58 -2.57 11.74
C LYS A 205 -18.90 -1.24 11.52
N SER A 206 -19.36 -0.20 12.17
CA SER A 206 -18.77 1.14 12.10
C SER A 206 -17.30 1.19 12.53
N PHE A 207 -16.72 0.02 12.90
CA PHE A 207 -15.41 -0.12 13.49
C PHE A 207 -14.91 -1.58 13.44
N ASP A 208 -13.70 -1.82 12.94
CA ASP A 208 -13.06 -3.16 12.82
C ASP A 208 -12.11 -3.51 13.98
N GLY A 209 -12.11 -2.73 15.05
CA GLY A 209 -11.15 -2.87 16.15
C GLY A 209 -9.94 -1.92 16.03
N VAL A 210 -9.63 -1.40 14.85
CA VAL A 210 -8.54 -0.46 14.56
C VAL A 210 -9.08 0.81 13.92
N LEU A 211 -9.77 0.68 12.79
CA LEU A 211 -10.25 1.76 11.94
C LEU A 211 -11.77 1.93 12.07
N SER A 212 -12.27 3.15 11.99
CA SER A 212 -13.70 3.46 11.97
C SER A 212 -14.10 4.19 10.69
N VAL A 213 -15.37 4.03 10.30
CA VAL A 213 -15.95 4.79 9.18
C VAL A 213 -15.81 6.29 9.42
N GLU A 214 -16.05 6.75 10.66
CA GLU A 214 -15.90 8.16 11.04
C GLU A 214 -14.48 8.69 10.77
N THR A 215 -13.45 7.89 11.10
CA THR A 215 -12.05 8.23 10.80
C THR A 215 -11.81 8.33 9.30
N LEU A 216 -12.28 7.36 8.52
CA LEU A 216 -12.14 7.39 7.05
C LEU A 216 -12.77 8.64 6.46
N LEU A 217 -14.01 8.92 6.80
CA LEU A 217 -14.74 10.10 6.29
C LEU A 217 -14.08 11.42 6.73
N ARG A 218 -13.52 11.48 7.94
CA ARG A 218 -12.78 12.65 8.40
C ARG A 218 -11.49 12.84 7.58
N CYS A 219 -10.73 11.79 7.32
CA CYS A 219 -9.54 11.87 6.47
C CYS A 219 -9.89 12.28 5.04
N ALA A 220 -10.96 11.75 4.47
CA ALA A 220 -11.43 12.11 3.14
C ALA A 220 -11.74 13.61 3.01
N LYS A 221 -12.39 14.22 4.02
CA LYS A 221 -12.69 15.65 4.07
C LYS A 221 -11.46 16.57 4.14
N TYR A 222 -10.37 16.11 4.72
CA TYR A 222 -9.10 16.83 4.67
C TYR A 222 -8.42 16.73 3.30
N TYR A 223 -8.63 15.61 2.60
CA TYR A 223 -7.97 15.33 1.33
C TYR A 223 -8.59 16.08 0.16
N THR A 224 -9.94 16.16 0.11
CA THR A 224 -10.66 16.82 -0.99
C THR A 224 -12.08 17.21 -0.60
N GLU A 225 -12.72 18.02 -1.45
CA GLU A 225 -14.12 18.40 -1.31
C GLU A 225 -15.07 17.20 -1.50
N GLU A 226 -16.24 17.23 -0.84
CA GLU A 226 -17.20 16.12 -0.80
C GLU A 226 -17.66 15.69 -2.21
N GLU A 227 -17.85 16.66 -3.12
CA GLU A 227 -18.24 16.43 -4.53
C GLU A 227 -17.24 15.60 -5.34
N ASN A 228 -16.01 15.50 -4.86
CA ASN A 228 -14.94 14.73 -5.51
C ASN A 228 -14.83 13.29 -5.00
N LEU A 229 -15.42 12.97 -3.84
CA LEU A 229 -15.19 11.71 -3.13
C LEU A 229 -15.57 10.46 -3.94
N ALA A 230 -16.52 10.57 -4.89
CA ALA A 230 -16.88 9.48 -5.78
C ALA A 230 -16.14 9.51 -7.13
N LYS A 231 -15.21 10.46 -7.36
CA LYS A 231 -14.44 10.49 -8.62
C LYS A 231 -13.43 9.35 -8.69
N PRO A 232 -13.24 8.72 -9.87
CA PRO A 232 -12.34 7.57 -10.05
C PRO A 232 -10.89 7.78 -9.61
N LEU A 233 -10.35 9.01 -9.70
CA LEU A 233 -8.99 9.34 -9.23
C LEU A 233 -8.89 9.48 -7.71
N ILE A 234 -10.02 9.59 -7.01
CA ILE A 234 -10.11 9.66 -5.56
C ILE A 234 -10.51 8.29 -5.00
N SER A 235 -11.59 7.74 -5.53
CA SER A 235 -12.14 6.43 -5.17
C SER A 235 -12.05 5.46 -6.35
N PRO A 236 -10.98 4.69 -6.47
CA PRO A 236 -10.75 3.79 -7.61
C PRO A 236 -11.84 2.74 -7.81
N LEU A 237 -12.63 2.44 -6.80
CA LEU A 237 -13.79 1.55 -6.92
C LEU A 237 -14.80 2.05 -7.96
N TYR A 238 -14.86 3.36 -8.25
CA TYR A 238 -15.79 3.96 -9.22
C TYR A 238 -15.24 4.05 -10.65
N VAL A 239 -14.06 3.52 -10.93
CA VAL A 239 -13.55 3.40 -12.31
C VAL A 239 -14.50 2.49 -13.09
N GLU A 240 -15.13 3.01 -14.15
CA GLU A 240 -16.06 2.23 -14.97
C GLU A 240 -15.31 1.25 -15.88
N GLN A 241 -14.27 1.74 -16.54
CA GLN A 241 -13.45 0.93 -17.45
C GLN A 241 -11.97 1.18 -17.22
N PHE A 242 -11.24 0.08 -17.03
CA PHE A 242 -9.77 0.12 -17.02
C PHE A 242 -9.24 -0.03 -18.46
N ASN A 243 -8.09 0.58 -18.74
CA ASN A 243 -7.44 0.38 -20.03
C ASN A 243 -6.81 -1.02 -20.08
N LEU A 244 -7.54 -1.98 -20.59
CA LEU A 244 -7.24 -3.42 -20.54
C LEU A 244 -5.91 -3.82 -21.17
N LYS A 245 -5.47 -3.10 -22.23
CA LYS A 245 -4.26 -3.49 -22.97
C LYS A 245 -2.97 -3.42 -22.18
N SER A 246 -2.96 -2.63 -21.09
CA SER A 246 -1.75 -2.38 -20.33
C SER A 246 -1.97 -2.22 -18.82
N PHE A 247 -3.15 -2.61 -18.32
CA PHE A 247 -3.39 -2.53 -16.88
C PHE A 247 -2.63 -3.68 -16.18
N PRO A 248 -1.78 -3.36 -15.20
CA PRO A 248 -0.95 -4.37 -14.55
C PRO A 248 -1.78 -5.36 -13.72
N PRO A 249 -1.31 -6.61 -13.52
CA PRO A 249 -1.93 -7.52 -12.58
C PRO A 249 -1.89 -6.96 -11.15
N VAL A 250 -2.97 -7.21 -10.39
CA VAL A 250 -3.15 -6.67 -9.04
C VAL A 250 -3.10 -7.78 -8.00
N TYR A 251 -2.36 -7.56 -6.93
CA TYR A 251 -2.35 -8.39 -5.73
C TYR A 251 -2.87 -7.56 -4.55
N ILE A 252 -3.96 -8.00 -3.94
CA ILE A 252 -4.57 -7.35 -2.77
C ILE A 252 -4.40 -8.28 -1.58
N GLN A 253 -3.89 -7.75 -0.47
CA GLN A 253 -3.81 -8.47 0.81
C GLN A 253 -4.54 -7.71 1.88
N CYS A 254 -5.54 -8.34 2.53
CA CYS A 254 -6.28 -7.75 3.63
C CYS A 254 -6.79 -8.78 4.63
N GLY A 255 -7.16 -8.32 5.81
CA GLY A 255 -7.77 -9.13 6.86
C GLY A 255 -9.28 -9.30 6.67
N THR A 256 -9.83 -10.42 7.14
CA THR A 256 -11.27 -10.68 7.03
C THR A 256 -12.12 -9.85 7.99
N GLU A 257 -11.52 -9.19 8.98
CA GLU A 257 -12.22 -8.31 9.92
C GLU A 257 -12.20 -6.83 9.49
N GLU A 258 -11.52 -6.48 8.40
CA GLU A 258 -11.37 -5.09 7.94
C GLU A 258 -12.70 -4.48 7.48
N ILE A 259 -12.94 -3.20 7.84
CA ILE A 259 -14.11 -2.46 7.33
C ILE A 259 -14.02 -2.18 5.82
N THR A 260 -12.83 -2.25 5.24
CA THR A 260 -12.57 -2.07 3.80
C THR A 260 -12.76 -3.34 2.97
N LEU A 261 -13.01 -4.50 3.60
CA LEU A 261 -13.04 -5.81 2.94
C LEU A 261 -14.03 -5.88 1.77
N GLU A 262 -15.28 -5.41 1.96
CA GLU A 262 -16.29 -5.49 0.89
C GLU A 262 -15.92 -4.62 -0.31
N GLY A 263 -15.39 -3.42 -0.09
CA GLY A 263 -14.86 -2.59 -1.15
C GLY A 263 -13.73 -3.27 -1.92
N ASN A 264 -12.85 -3.99 -1.22
CA ASN A 264 -11.73 -4.72 -1.82
C ASN A 264 -12.21 -5.94 -2.62
N GLN A 265 -13.23 -6.66 -2.13
CA GLN A 265 -13.87 -7.76 -2.87
C GLN A 265 -14.61 -7.24 -4.11
N ALA A 266 -15.35 -6.14 -3.99
CA ALA A 266 -16.02 -5.50 -5.11
C ALA A 266 -15.01 -5.04 -6.18
N PHE A 267 -13.88 -4.49 -5.76
CA PHE A 267 -12.81 -4.08 -6.67
C PHE A 267 -12.17 -5.27 -7.38
N GLN A 268 -11.88 -6.38 -6.68
CA GLN A 268 -11.42 -7.63 -7.31
C GLN A 268 -12.40 -8.10 -8.39
N GLN A 269 -13.69 -8.20 -8.06
CA GLN A 269 -14.72 -8.64 -9.01
C GLN A 269 -14.77 -7.75 -10.25
N LYS A 270 -14.63 -6.43 -10.05
CA LYS A 270 -14.60 -5.45 -11.14
C LYS A 270 -13.39 -5.64 -12.07
N LEU A 271 -12.21 -5.92 -11.52
CA LEU A 271 -11.00 -6.23 -12.30
C LEU A 271 -11.16 -7.52 -13.08
N GLU A 272 -11.61 -8.59 -12.44
CA GLU A 272 -11.82 -9.89 -13.05
C GLU A 272 -12.88 -9.85 -14.17
N ALA A 273 -13.98 -9.12 -13.96
CA ALA A 273 -15.01 -8.91 -14.97
C ALA A 273 -14.49 -8.21 -16.24
N GLN A 274 -13.39 -7.46 -16.10
CA GLN A 274 -12.72 -6.78 -17.22
C GLN A 274 -11.48 -7.56 -17.72
N GLY A 275 -11.25 -8.79 -17.26
CA GLY A 275 -10.14 -9.63 -17.70
C GLY A 275 -8.77 -9.24 -17.13
N ILE A 276 -8.72 -8.39 -16.10
CA ILE A 276 -7.49 -8.00 -15.42
C ILE A 276 -7.19 -9.04 -14.32
N PRO A 277 -6.02 -9.67 -14.33
CA PRO A 277 -5.64 -10.63 -13.29
C PRO A 277 -5.61 -9.96 -11.90
N CYS A 278 -6.39 -10.47 -10.97
CA CYS A 278 -6.39 -10.01 -9.59
C CYS A 278 -6.32 -11.18 -8.61
N THR A 279 -5.40 -11.09 -7.65
CA THR A 279 -5.30 -12.03 -6.53
C THR A 279 -5.74 -11.33 -5.27
N LEU A 280 -6.77 -11.85 -4.59
CA LEU A 280 -7.18 -11.38 -3.27
C LEU A 280 -6.72 -12.39 -2.21
N ASP A 281 -5.71 -12.01 -1.43
CA ASP A 281 -5.12 -12.80 -0.32
C ASP A 281 -5.77 -12.40 1.00
N LEU A 282 -6.74 -13.20 1.45
CA LEU A 282 -7.50 -12.95 2.66
C LEU A 282 -6.86 -13.62 3.87
N TRP A 283 -6.69 -12.85 4.95
CA TRP A 283 -6.13 -13.31 6.22
C TRP A 283 -7.23 -13.43 7.28
N PRO A 284 -7.60 -14.67 7.69
CA PRO A 284 -8.67 -14.91 8.66
C PRO A 284 -8.42 -14.19 9.99
N GLU A 285 -9.47 -13.57 10.54
CA GLU A 285 -9.47 -12.88 11.84
C GLU A 285 -8.48 -11.70 11.97
N MET A 286 -7.88 -11.25 10.88
CA MET A 286 -6.98 -10.09 10.90
C MET A 286 -7.76 -8.79 10.64
N MET A 287 -7.29 -7.72 11.30
CA MET A 287 -7.82 -6.37 11.26
C MET A 287 -6.99 -5.49 10.31
N PHE A 288 -7.45 -4.25 10.08
CA PHE A 288 -6.80 -3.26 9.21
C PHE A 288 -5.31 -3.09 9.52
N MET A 289 -4.48 -3.16 8.50
CA MET A 289 -3.03 -3.00 8.57
C MET A 289 -2.33 -3.92 9.57
N PHE A 290 -2.84 -5.14 9.80
CA PHE A 290 -2.25 -6.10 10.73
C PHE A 290 -0.77 -6.39 10.44
N GLN A 291 -0.32 -6.23 9.21
CA GLN A 291 1.06 -6.41 8.76
C GLN A 291 2.05 -5.52 9.53
N MET A 292 1.61 -4.34 10.00
CA MET A 292 2.44 -3.45 10.81
C MET A 292 2.56 -3.86 12.29
N ALA A 293 1.93 -4.96 12.69
CA ALA A 293 1.96 -5.46 14.07
C ALA A 293 2.83 -6.73 14.24
N HIS A 294 3.89 -6.88 13.44
CA HIS A 294 4.76 -8.07 13.43
C HIS A 294 5.38 -8.41 14.78
N GLU A 295 5.55 -7.45 15.67
CA GLU A 295 6.04 -7.68 17.06
C GLU A 295 5.05 -8.50 17.92
N TYR A 296 3.76 -8.51 17.54
CA TYR A 296 2.69 -9.15 18.31
C TYR A 296 1.99 -10.27 17.55
N LEU A 297 2.04 -10.25 16.21
CA LEU A 297 1.30 -11.16 15.33
C LEU A 297 2.27 -11.91 14.40
N PRO A 298 2.47 -13.21 14.58
CA PRO A 298 3.21 -14.03 13.61
C PRO A 298 2.62 -13.95 12.19
N GLN A 299 1.29 -13.82 12.10
CA GLN A 299 0.57 -13.65 10.82
C GLN A 299 1.05 -12.43 10.03
N ALA A 300 1.41 -11.34 10.72
CA ALA A 300 1.94 -10.15 10.07
C ALA A 300 3.27 -10.42 9.35
N HIS A 301 4.16 -11.18 10.00
CA HIS A 301 5.42 -11.59 9.39
C HIS A 301 5.20 -12.52 8.18
N PHE A 302 4.34 -13.54 8.34
CA PHE A 302 4.02 -14.44 7.24
C PHE A 302 3.32 -13.74 6.07
N ALA A 303 2.53 -12.68 6.34
CA ALA A 303 1.86 -11.89 5.32
C ALA A 303 2.86 -11.17 4.42
N ILE A 304 3.85 -10.49 5.02
CA ILE A 304 4.92 -9.81 4.27
C ILE A 304 5.79 -10.81 3.51
N HIS A 305 6.14 -11.93 4.15
CA HIS A 305 6.86 -13.02 3.48
C HIS A 305 6.13 -13.55 2.24
N ARG A 306 4.80 -13.71 2.31
CA ARG A 306 3.98 -14.14 1.16
C ARG A 306 3.99 -13.13 0.01
N ILE A 307 3.96 -11.83 0.32
CA ILE A 307 4.15 -10.79 -0.69
C ILE A 307 5.55 -10.90 -1.32
N GLY A 308 6.58 -11.10 -0.50
CA GLY A 308 7.95 -11.33 -0.97
C GLY A 308 8.03 -12.51 -1.94
N GLN A 309 7.42 -13.64 -1.60
CA GLN A 309 7.35 -14.81 -2.49
C GLN A 309 6.60 -14.52 -3.80
N TYR A 310 5.53 -13.71 -3.76
CA TYR A 310 4.83 -13.28 -4.97
C TYR A 310 5.76 -12.46 -5.88
N ILE A 311 6.49 -11.49 -5.33
CA ILE A 311 7.45 -10.67 -6.07
C ILE A 311 8.57 -11.52 -6.66
N GLN A 312 9.13 -12.45 -5.89
CA GLN A 312 10.18 -13.36 -6.36
C GLN A 312 9.71 -14.26 -7.52
N LYS A 313 8.43 -14.67 -7.53
CA LYS A 313 7.86 -15.41 -8.68
C LYS A 313 7.77 -14.55 -9.93
N LEU A 314 7.36 -13.28 -9.79
CA LEU A 314 7.38 -12.34 -10.93
C LEU A 314 8.78 -12.18 -11.51
N ASN A 315 9.82 -12.20 -10.68
CA ASN A 315 11.20 -12.07 -11.11
C ASN A 315 11.66 -13.26 -11.97
N LYS A 316 11.28 -14.50 -11.59
CA LYS A 316 11.65 -15.72 -12.31
C LYS A 316 10.99 -15.87 -13.68
N THR A 317 9.80 -15.34 -13.87
CA THR A 317 9.07 -15.43 -15.15
C THR A 317 9.78 -14.63 -16.25
N LEU A 318 10.42 -13.50 -15.93
CA LEU A 318 11.17 -12.71 -16.92
C LEU A 318 12.47 -13.36 -17.34
N ASP A 319 13.17 -14.06 -16.43
CA ASP A 319 14.43 -14.73 -16.77
C ASP A 319 14.21 -15.86 -17.79
N GLN A 320 13.00 -16.45 -17.79
CA GLN A 320 12.60 -17.50 -18.74
C GLN A 320 12.11 -16.97 -20.10
N GLU A 321 11.66 -15.71 -20.17
CA GLU A 321 11.24 -15.08 -21.44
C GLU A 321 12.42 -14.41 -22.19
N THR A 322 13.58 -14.31 -21.54
CA THR A 322 14.79 -13.70 -22.07
C THR A 322 15.86 -14.72 -22.49
N GLU A 323 15.66 -16.01 -22.22
CA GLU A 323 16.44 -17.14 -22.77
C GLU A 323 15.76 -17.71 -24.05
#